data_fdccd817065151e5b8fec688dc63641e
#
_entry.id   fdccd817065151e5b8fec688dc63641e
#
_cell.length_a   1.000
_cell.length_b   1.000
_cell.length_c   1.000
_cell.angle_alpha   90.00
_cell.angle_beta   90.00
_cell.angle_gamma   90.00
#
_symmetry.space_group_name_H-M   'P 1'
#
loop_
_entity.id
_entity.type
_entity.pdbx_description
1 polymer ?
#
loop_
_entity_poly.entity_id
_entity_poly.type
_entity_poly.pdbx_seq_one_letter_code
_entity_poly.pdbx_strand_id
1 'polypeptide(L)'
;NYQFVKQTGATHVVAHLTNYFSGHNPEISSGNNDGWGICDKEPIWDVELLGALKKEIKEYGLQLEALENFNPLHWHDVLLDGPKKNEQIESLKILLKNMGKVGIPVMGYCFSLAGVWGWERGNFARGNAESVALVEGSRDFQEPIPDGMIWNMRYRKGEEDKFVPETSENEVWERLEFFLNQLIP
;
A
#
# COMPACT_ATOMS: atom_id res chain seq x y z
N ASN A 1 5.85 13.96 10.77
CA ASN A 1 5.99 15.21 11.51
C ASN A 1 5.57 16.39 10.62
N TYR A 2 4.30 16.82 10.72
CA TYR A 2 3.69 17.86 9.87
C TYR A 2 4.35 19.23 10.03
N GLN A 3 4.87 19.54 11.22
CA GLN A 3 5.59 20.80 11.46
C GLN A 3 6.86 20.89 10.59
N PHE A 4 7.60 19.80 10.48
CA PHE A 4 8.78 19.74 9.61
C PHE A 4 8.37 19.90 8.14
N VAL A 5 7.33 19.19 7.70
CA VAL A 5 6.77 19.32 6.35
C VAL A 5 6.40 20.77 6.05
N LYS A 6 5.77 21.47 6.99
CA LYS A 6 5.43 22.89 6.83
C LYS A 6 6.67 23.77 6.73
N GLN A 7 7.70 23.51 7.53
CA GLN A 7 8.97 24.27 7.50
C GLN A 7 9.73 24.14 6.17
N THR A 8 9.55 23.02 5.44
CA THR A 8 10.14 22.86 4.10
C THR A 8 9.42 23.65 3.00
N GLY A 9 8.34 24.36 3.34
CA GLY A 9 7.54 25.15 2.39
C GLY A 9 6.41 24.37 1.71
N ALA A 10 6.17 23.14 2.13
CA ALA A 10 5.03 22.36 1.61
C ALA A 10 3.69 23.00 2.02
N THR A 11 2.70 22.85 1.16
CA THR A 11 1.32 23.33 1.38
C THR A 11 0.32 22.18 1.42
N HIS A 12 0.64 21.06 0.79
CA HIS A 12 -0.21 19.90 0.66
C HIS A 12 0.52 18.64 1.12
N VAL A 13 -0.25 17.65 1.55
CA VAL A 13 0.24 16.34 2.01
C VAL A 13 -0.50 15.25 1.25
N VAL A 14 0.25 14.26 0.82
CA VAL A 14 -0.25 12.93 0.45
C VAL A 14 0.00 12.02 1.63
N ALA A 15 -1.04 11.39 2.16
CA ALA A 15 -0.92 10.50 3.29
C ALA A 15 -1.13 9.04 2.86
N HIS A 16 -0.40 8.14 3.47
CA HIS A 16 -0.58 6.71 3.30
C HIS A 16 -1.53 6.17 4.37
N LEU A 17 -2.48 5.34 3.95
CA LEU A 17 -3.32 4.58 4.88
C LEU A 17 -2.63 3.31 5.38
N THR A 18 -1.55 2.92 4.73
CA THR A 18 -0.79 1.71 5.04
C THR A 18 0.39 2.06 5.92
N ASN A 19 0.52 1.39 7.05
CA ASN A 19 1.70 1.51 7.89
C ASN A 19 2.74 0.47 7.48
N TYR A 20 3.73 0.88 6.71
CA TYR A 20 4.81 0.01 6.21
C TYR A 20 5.80 -0.43 7.30
N PHE A 21 5.77 0.18 8.47
CA PHE A 21 6.80 0.01 9.50
C PHE A 21 6.27 -0.54 10.82
N SER A 22 4.97 -0.61 10.98
CA SER A 22 4.38 -1.31 12.12
C SER A 22 4.15 -2.77 11.72
N GLY A 23 4.47 -3.62 12.56
CA GLY A 23 4.20 -5.00 12.27
C GLY A 23 4.72 -5.88 13.36
N HIS A 24 3.93 -6.04 14.39
CA HIS A 24 4.09 -7.13 15.33
C HIS A 24 2.74 -7.82 15.50
N ASN A 25 2.39 -8.63 14.51
CA ASN A 25 1.34 -9.62 14.73
C ASN A 25 1.99 -11.00 14.72
N PRO A 26 2.28 -11.58 15.92
CA PRO A 26 2.94 -12.87 16.03
C PRO A 26 2.11 -14.03 15.43
N GLU A 27 0.82 -13.82 15.21
CA GLU A 27 -0.05 -14.82 14.56
C GLU A 27 0.25 -15.00 13.07
N ILE A 28 0.74 -13.95 12.41
CA ILE A 28 1.01 -13.97 10.97
C ILE A 28 2.46 -13.68 10.60
N SER A 29 3.30 -13.30 11.59
CA SER A 29 4.74 -13.12 11.38
C SER A 29 5.41 -14.44 11.03
N SER A 30 6.34 -14.40 10.10
CA SER A 30 7.24 -15.50 9.76
C SER A 30 8.69 -15.21 10.20
N GLY A 31 8.88 -14.30 11.13
CA GLY A 31 10.20 -13.92 11.61
C GLY A 31 10.91 -12.93 10.69
N ASN A 32 12.10 -13.28 10.17
CA ASN A 32 12.94 -12.37 9.39
C ASN A 32 12.50 -12.17 7.93
N ASN A 33 11.43 -12.80 7.49
CA ASN A 33 11.01 -12.81 6.08
C ASN A 33 9.63 -12.16 5.86
N ASP A 34 9.34 -11.09 6.59
CA ASP A 34 8.06 -10.38 6.50
C ASP A 34 8.09 -9.18 5.53
N GLY A 35 9.14 -9.07 4.72
CA GLY A 35 9.29 -7.98 3.76
C GLY A 35 9.39 -6.61 4.44
N TRP A 36 8.51 -5.67 4.06
CA TRP A 36 8.43 -4.36 4.71
C TRP A 36 7.67 -4.36 6.04
N GLY A 37 7.05 -5.48 6.40
CA GLY A 37 6.32 -5.65 7.64
C GLY A 37 5.01 -6.40 7.47
N ILE A 38 4.20 -6.29 8.48
CA ILE A 38 2.94 -7.03 8.62
C ILE A 38 1.79 -6.05 8.56
N CYS A 39 0.75 -6.37 7.80
CA CYS A 39 -0.47 -5.59 7.78
C CYS A 39 -1.17 -5.65 9.14
N ASP A 40 -1.45 -4.50 9.70
CA ASP A 40 -2.27 -4.39 10.91
C ASP A 40 -3.73 -4.75 10.61
N LYS A 41 -4.42 -5.31 11.61
CA LYS A 41 -5.87 -5.56 11.55
C LYS A 41 -6.65 -4.26 11.71
N GLU A 42 -6.34 -3.26 10.91
CA GLU A 42 -7.08 -2.01 10.92
C GLU A 42 -8.40 -2.16 10.14
N PRO A 43 -9.50 -1.60 10.65
CA PRO A 43 -10.72 -1.50 9.87
C PRO A 43 -10.49 -0.59 8.67
N ILE A 44 -11.32 -0.75 7.64
CA ILE A 44 -11.31 0.21 6.54
C ILE A 44 -11.62 1.60 7.06
N TRP A 45 -10.94 2.61 6.56
CA TRP A 45 -11.02 3.98 7.07
C TRP A 45 -12.41 4.56 6.88
N ASP A 46 -13.02 4.93 7.99
CA ASP A 46 -14.33 5.55 8.03
C ASP A 46 -14.25 7.09 7.96
N VAL A 47 -15.42 7.73 7.95
CA VAL A 47 -15.52 9.20 7.88
C VAL A 47 -14.90 9.88 9.09
N GLU A 48 -14.97 9.26 10.26
CA GLU A 48 -14.45 9.82 11.51
C GLU A 48 -12.92 9.83 11.50
N LEU A 49 -12.29 8.69 11.15
CA LEU A 49 -10.84 8.58 11.04
C LEU A 49 -10.27 9.50 9.95
N LEU A 50 -10.89 9.51 8.76
CA LEU A 50 -10.48 10.41 7.67
C LEU A 50 -10.65 11.88 8.03
N GLY A 51 -11.73 12.21 8.70
CA GLY A 51 -12.00 13.58 9.20
C GLY A 51 -11.00 14.03 10.26
N ALA A 52 -10.64 13.14 11.18
CA ALA A 52 -9.63 13.40 12.21
C ALA A 52 -8.25 13.64 11.58
N LEU A 53 -7.84 12.79 10.63
CA LEU A 53 -6.58 12.97 9.90
C LEU A 53 -6.53 14.32 9.16
N LYS A 54 -7.60 14.63 8.42
CA LYS A 54 -7.68 15.90 7.68
C LYS A 54 -7.63 17.11 8.60
N LYS A 55 -8.31 17.04 9.75
CA LYS A 55 -8.29 18.08 10.76
C LYS A 55 -6.90 18.28 11.36
N GLU A 56 -6.24 17.19 11.76
CA GLU A 56 -4.88 17.23 12.30
C GLU A 56 -3.91 17.91 11.31
N ILE A 57 -3.91 17.48 10.04
CA ILE A 57 -3.04 18.07 9.00
C ILE A 57 -3.33 19.58 8.85
N LYS A 58 -4.60 19.98 8.90
CA LYS A 58 -5.01 21.38 8.78
C LYS A 58 -4.53 22.26 9.95
N GLU A 59 -4.40 21.70 11.15
CA GLU A 59 -3.89 22.44 12.33
C GLU A 59 -2.42 22.92 12.14
N TYR A 60 -1.65 22.25 11.29
CA TYR A 60 -0.33 22.67 10.87
C TYR A 60 -0.30 23.61 9.64
N GLY A 61 -1.48 24.05 9.17
CA GLY A 61 -1.59 24.92 7.98
C GLY A 61 -1.27 24.19 6.67
N LEU A 62 -1.49 22.88 6.64
CA LEU A 62 -1.35 22.01 5.48
C LEU A 62 -2.73 21.55 5.00
N GLN A 63 -2.80 21.05 3.76
CA GLN A 63 -4.00 20.45 3.19
C GLN A 63 -3.74 18.97 2.89
N LEU A 64 -4.69 18.10 3.25
CA LEU A 64 -4.68 16.71 2.81
C LEU A 64 -5.27 16.63 1.41
N GLU A 65 -4.41 16.44 0.42
CA GLU A 65 -4.77 16.42 -1.00
C GLU A 65 -5.10 15.02 -1.50
N ALA A 66 -4.35 14.04 -1.05
CA ALA A 66 -4.52 12.69 -1.51
C ALA A 66 -4.28 11.67 -0.39
N LEU A 67 -4.93 10.53 -0.53
CA LEU A 67 -4.53 9.29 0.11
C LEU A 67 -3.85 8.41 -0.91
N GLU A 68 -2.80 7.72 -0.54
CA GLU A 68 -2.07 6.82 -1.43
C GLU A 68 -2.05 5.42 -0.86
N ASN A 69 -2.41 4.48 -1.72
CA ASN A 69 -2.40 3.04 -1.50
C ASN A 69 -3.40 2.51 -0.46
N PHE A 70 -3.90 1.34 -0.77
CA PHE A 70 -4.72 0.55 0.14
C PHE A 70 -3.82 -0.40 0.95
N ASN A 71 -4.17 -0.65 2.21
CA ASN A 71 -3.54 -1.70 2.98
C ASN A 71 -3.79 -3.06 2.30
N PRO A 72 -2.77 -3.88 2.03
CA PRO A 72 -2.92 -5.18 1.39
C PRO A 72 -4.00 -6.08 2.02
N LEU A 73 -4.24 -5.95 3.31
CA LEU A 73 -5.30 -6.68 3.99
C LEU A 73 -6.69 -6.43 3.39
N HIS A 74 -6.92 -5.24 2.84
CA HIS A 74 -8.24 -4.84 2.31
C HIS A 74 -8.43 -5.10 0.83
N TRP A 75 -7.39 -5.51 0.08
CA TRP A 75 -7.52 -5.68 -1.36
C TRP A 75 -6.61 -6.74 -2.00
N HIS A 76 -5.95 -7.59 -1.20
CA HIS A 76 -5.06 -8.63 -1.72
C HIS A 76 -5.74 -9.55 -2.74
N ASP A 77 -6.99 -9.91 -2.53
CA ASP A 77 -7.74 -10.77 -3.47
C ASP A 77 -8.16 -10.02 -4.74
N VAL A 78 -8.24 -8.70 -4.73
CA VAL A 78 -8.38 -7.91 -5.96
C VAL A 78 -7.14 -8.04 -6.83
N LEU A 79 -5.96 -7.98 -6.21
CA LEU A 79 -4.68 -8.12 -6.89
C LEU A 79 -4.41 -9.56 -7.35
N LEU A 80 -4.82 -10.55 -6.54
CA LEU A 80 -4.55 -11.98 -6.79
C LEU A 80 -5.67 -12.71 -7.54
N ASP A 81 -6.75 -12.04 -7.89
CA ASP A 81 -7.99 -12.63 -8.42
C ASP A 81 -8.59 -13.69 -7.47
N GLY A 82 -8.48 -13.45 -6.17
CA GLY A 82 -8.88 -14.38 -5.13
C GLY A 82 -10.38 -14.35 -4.81
N PRO A 83 -10.81 -15.26 -3.91
CA PRO A 83 -12.25 -15.47 -3.65
C PRO A 83 -12.96 -14.29 -2.99
N LYS A 84 -12.25 -13.41 -2.29
CA LYS A 84 -12.82 -12.23 -1.63
C LYS A 84 -12.80 -10.96 -2.49
N LYS A 85 -12.38 -11.03 -3.75
CA LYS A 85 -12.18 -9.82 -4.58
C LYS A 85 -13.42 -8.93 -4.64
N ASN A 86 -14.62 -9.51 -4.78
CA ASN A 86 -15.85 -8.73 -4.83
C ASN A 86 -16.21 -8.07 -3.49
N GLU A 87 -16.01 -8.77 -2.37
CA GLU A 87 -16.18 -8.21 -1.02
C GLU A 87 -15.21 -7.05 -0.78
N GLN A 88 -13.96 -7.22 -1.18
CA GLN A 88 -12.93 -6.20 -1.06
C GLN A 88 -13.22 -4.98 -1.95
N ILE A 89 -13.72 -5.18 -3.17
CA ILE A 89 -14.17 -4.09 -4.04
C ILE A 89 -15.30 -3.28 -3.37
N GLU A 90 -16.29 -3.93 -2.78
CA GLU A 90 -17.36 -3.19 -2.08
C GLU A 90 -16.82 -2.40 -0.88
N SER A 91 -15.86 -2.93 -0.16
CA SER A 91 -15.17 -2.21 0.91
C SER A 91 -14.41 -1.00 0.40
N LEU A 92 -13.70 -1.11 -0.73
CA LEU A 92 -13.00 0.01 -1.35
C LEU A 92 -13.97 1.09 -1.86
N LYS A 93 -15.14 0.71 -2.40
CA LYS A 93 -16.21 1.65 -2.77
C LYS A 93 -16.69 2.46 -1.54
N ILE A 94 -16.81 1.81 -0.39
CA ILE A 94 -17.16 2.49 0.87
C ILE A 94 -16.08 3.50 1.24
N LEU A 95 -14.80 3.10 1.17
CA LEU A 95 -13.67 4.00 1.44
C LEU A 95 -13.70 5.24 0.53
N LEU A 96 -13.86 5.05 -0.77
CA LEU A 96 -13.92 6.16 -1.73
C LEU A 96 -15.10 7.10 -1.45
N LYS A 97 -16.28 6.55 -1.10
CA LYS A 97 -17.42 7.36 -0.67
C LYS A 97 -17.14 8.14 0.62
N ASN A 98 -16.43 7.54 1.57
CA ASN A 98 -16.03 8.19 2.80
C ASN A 98 -15.03 9.33 2.54
N MET A 99 -14.05 9.11 1.66
CA MET A 99 -13.14 10.17 1.19
C MET A 99 -13.90 11.34 0.57
N GLY A 100 -14.86 11.05 -0.31
CA GLY A 100 -15.72 12.07 -0.92
C GLY A 100 -16.52 12.88 0.11
N LYS A 101 -17.09 12.23 1.13
CA LYS A 101 -17.81 12.92 2.22
C LYS A 101 -16.91 13.85 3.03
N VAL A 102 -15.68 13.47 3.26
CA VAL A 102 -14.66 14.29 3.97
C VAL A 102 -14.05 15.35 3.05
N GLY A 103 -14.22 15.22 1.75
CA GLY A 103 -13.64 16.10 0.75
C GLY A 103 -12.13 15.90 0.57
N ILE A 104 -11.69 14.65 0.48
CA ILE A 104 -10.35 14.27 0.05
C ILE A 104 -10.45 13.92 -1.43
N PRO A 105 -9.83 14.71 -2.34
CA PRO A 105 -10.17 14.65 -3.76
C PRO A 105 -9.49 13.52 -4.54
N VAL A 106 -8.37 13.00 -4.04
CA VAL A 106 -7.55 12.05 -4.79
C VAL A 106 -7.28 10.78 -4.00
N MET A 107 -7.47 9.64 -4.65
CA MET A 107 -6.97 8.33 -4.19
C MET A 107 -5.95 7.80 -5.17
N GLY A 108 -4.70 7.70 -4.73
CA GLY A 108 -3.63 7.00 -5.44
C GLY A 108 -3.64 5.51 -5.11
N TYR A 109 -3.21 4.69 -6.05
CA TYR A 109 -3.05 3.25 -5.84
C TYR A 109 -1.86 2.73 -6.65
N CYS A 110 -1.29 1.63 -6.20
CA CYS A 110 -0.24 0.90 -6.92
C CYS A 110 -0.72 -0.51 -7.24
N PHE A 111 -1.10 -0.77 -8.48
CA PHE A 111 -1.58 -2.07 -8.92
C PHE A 111 -0.40 -2.98 -9.26
N SER A 112 0.24 -3.54 -8.24
CA SER A 112 1.41 -4.40 -8.36
C SER A 112 1.35 -5.53 -7.35
N LEU A 113 1.76 -6.74 -7.75
CA LEU A 113 1.86 -7.90 -6.87
C LEU A 113 3.10 -7.80 -5.98
N ALA A 114 4.21 -7.35 -6.54
CA ALA A 114 5.52 -7.35 -5.89
C ALA A 114 5.88 -6.04 -5.17
N GLY A 115 5.10 -4.99 -5.37
CA GLY A 115 5.45 -3.66 -4.85
C GLY A 115 6.76 -3.14 -5.45
N VAL A 116 7.62 -2.56 -4.63
CA VAL A 116 8.96 -2.07 -5.02
C VAL A 116 10.01 -3.16 -4.74
N TRP A 117 9.85 -4.32 -5.36
CA TRP A 117 10.75 -5.45 -5.20
C TRP A 117 12.11 -5.15 -5.84
N GLY A 118 13.19 -5.51 -5.18
CA GLY A 118 14.55 -5.41 -5.75
C GLY A 118 15.27 -4.08 -5.51
N TRP A 119 14.75 -3.18 -4.69
CA TRP A 119 15.49 -1.99 -4.31
C TRP A 119 16.64 -2.31 -3.33
N GLU A 120 17.71 -1.54 -3.44
CA GLU A 120 18.85 -1.57 -2.53
C GLU A 120 19.03 -0.23 -1.84
N ARG A 121 19.62 -0.26 -0.65
CA ARG A 121 19.97 0.93 0.11
C ARG A 121 21.45 1.22 -0.06
N GLY A 122 21.77 2.47 -0.37
CA GLY A 122 23.12 2.95 -0.55
C GLY A 122 23.19 4.45 -0.79
N ASN A 123 24.39 4.95 -1.07
CA ASN A 123 24.63 6.37 -1.29
C ASN A 123 24.28 6.81 -2.72
N PHE A 124 23.05 6.59 -3.13
CA PHE A 124 22.58 6.81 -4.50
C PHE A 124 22.02 8.22 -4.75
N ALA A 125 21.76 9.00 -3.70
CA ALA A 125 21.23 10.34 -3.85
C ALA A 125 22.34 11.40 -4.03
N ARG A 126 21.94 12.60 -4.46
CA ARG A 126 22.85 13.73 -4.68
C ARG A 126 23.67 14.02 -3.42
N GLY A 127 24.97 14.26 -3.59
CA GLY A 127 25.89 14.52 -2.49
C GLY A 127 26.22 13.25 -1.67
N ASN A 128 26.08 12.07 -2.25
CA ASN A 128 26.28 10.79 -1.58
C ASN A 128 25.33 10.57 -0.39
N ALA A 129 24.17 11.20 -0.38
CA ALA A 129 23.16 10.92 0.63
C ALA A 129 22.62 9.50 0.50
N GLU A 130 22.32 8.88 1.61
CA GLU A 130 21.71 7.55 1.63
C GLU A 130 20.31 7.60 1.02
N SER A 131 20.03 6.68 0.12
CA SER A 131 18.76 6.55 -0.56
C SER A 131 18.53 5.10 -0.98
N VAL A 132 17.44 4.85 -1.65
CA VAL A 132 17.14 3.55 -2.27
C VAL A 132 17.20 3.68 -3.78
N ALA A 133 17.65 2.62 -4.45
CA ALA A 133 17.69 2.55 -5.89
C ALA A 133 17.44 1.12 -6.38
N LEU A 134 16.96 1.00 -7.61
CA LEU A 134 16.96 -0.25 -8.33
C LEU A 134 18.34 -0.39 -8.98
N VAL A 135 19.09 -1.43 -8.60
CA VAL A 135 20.43 -1.68 -9.13
C VAL A 135 20.37 -2.89 -10.07
N GLU A 136 20.66 -2.66 -11.34
CA GLU A 136 20.62 -3.71 -12.35
C GLU A 136 21.59 -4.85 -11.99
N GLY A 137 21.09 -6.09 -12.03
CA GLY A 137 21.87 -7.29 -11.75
C GLY A 137 22.14 -7.57 -10.27
N SER A 138 21.67 -6.74 -9.34
CA SER A 138 21.87 -6.94 -7.91
C SER A 138 20.97 -8.02 -7.30
N ARG A 139 19.82 -8.29 -7.93
CA ARG A 139 18.84 -9.30 -7.51
C ARG A 139 18.23 -10.02 -8.69
N ASP A 140 17.80 -11.25 -8.42
CA ASP A 140 16.92 -11.98 -9.34
C ASP A 140 15.49 -11.45 -9.17
N PHE A 141 15.00 -10.70 -10.15
CA PHE A 141 13.62 -10.19 -10.18
C PHE A 141 12.57 -11.27 -10.38
N GLN A 142 12.98 -12.52 -10.57
CA GLN A 142 12.11 -13.67 -10.73
C GLN A 142 11.96 -14.49 -9.44
N GLU A 143 12.49 -14.01 -8.32
CA GLU A 143 12.23 -14.65 -7.04
C GLU A 143 10.73 -14.71 -6.76
N PRO A 144 10.18 -15.90 -6.47
CA PRO A 144 8.76 -16.05 -6.23
C PRO A 144 8.36 -15.35 -4.92
N ILE A 145 7.19 -14.72 -4.93
CA ILE A 145 6.63 -14.03 -3.77
C ILE A 145 6.11 -15.08 -2.80
N PRO A 146 6.55 -15.11 -1.53
CA PRO A 146 6.07 -16.06 -0.55
C PRO A 146 4.55 -15.99 -0.35
N ASP A 147 3.92 -17.13 -0.11
CA ASP A 147 2.49 -17.18 0.20
C ASP A 147 2.13 -16.31 1.41
N GLY A 148 0.98 -15.64 1.36
CA GLY A 148 0.54 -14.70 2.38
C GLY A 148 1.19 -13.32 2.30
N MET A 149 2.01 -13.08 1.28
CA MET A 149 2.60 -11.76 1.00
C MET A 149 2.07 -11.20 -0.31
N ILE A 150 1.89 -9.90 -0.33
CA ILE A 150 1.65 -9.11 -1.53
C ILE A 150 2.19 -7.71 -1.29
N TRP A 151 2.65 -7.07 -2.34
CA TRP A 151 3.15 -5.71 -2.27
C TRP A 151 4.25 -5.53 -1.22
N ASN A 152 5.06 -6.58 -1.08
CA ASN A 152 6.16 -6.71 -0.12
C ASN A 152 5.75 -6.63 1.36
N MET A 153 4.49 -6.91 1.66
CA MET A 153 3.94 -6.95 3.02
C MET A 153 3.22 -8.27 3.28
N ARG A 154 3.34 -8.78 4.50
CA ARG A 154 2.61 -9.96 4.93
C ARG A 154 1.21 -9.59 5.42
N TYR A 155 0.18 -10.13 4.77
CA TYR A 155 -1.23 -9.89 5.13
C TYR A 155 -1.88 -11.08 5.83
N ARG A 156 -1.28 -12.28 5.73
CA ARG A 156 -1.69 -13.48 6.47
C ARG A 156 -0.50 -14.41 6.69
N LYS A 157 -0.66 -15.38 7.59
CA LYS A 157 0.31 -16.45 7.71
C LYS A 157 0.29 -17.28 6.42
N GLY A 158 1.42 -17.32 5.74
CA GLY A 158 1.62 -18.16 4.57
C GLY A 158 1.90 -19.62 4.96
N GLU A 159 1.73 -20.51 4.00
CA GLU A 159 2.22 -21.87 4.11
C GLU A 159 3.69 -21.93 3.73
N GLU A 160 4.46 -22.74 4.45
CA GLU A 160 5.88 -22.95 4.18
C GLU A 160 6.06 -23.54 2.77
N ASP A 161 7.08 -23.11 2.06
CA ASP A 161 7.40 -23.52 0.67
C ASP A 161 6.28 -23.28 -0.36
N LYS A 162 5.26 -22.48 -0.03
CA LYS A 162 4.27 -22.01 -1.01
C LYS A 162 4.53 -20.55 -1.41
N PHE A 163 4.13 -20.26 -2.63
CA PHE A 163 4.32 -18.97 -3.25
C PHE A 163 3.02 -18.45 -3.88
N VAL A 164 2.96 -17.14 -4.09
CA VAL A 164 1.92 -16.54 -4.91
C VAL A 164 1.99 -17.15 -6.32
N PRO A 165 0.86 -17.55 -6.92
CA PRO A 165 0.86 -18.11 -8.25
C PRO A 165 1.50 -17.18 -9.28
N GLU A 166 2.25 -17.77 -10.20
CA GLU A 166 2.77 -17.03 -11.34
C GLU A 166 1.63 -16.33 -12.08
N THR A 167 1.84 -15.06 -12.41
CA THR A 167 0.81 -14.20 -12.99
C THR A 167 1.41 -13.52 -14.22
N SER A 168 0.80 -13.71 -15.37
CA SER A 168 1.20 -13.07 -16.62
C SER A 168 0.86 -11.58 -16.64
N GLU A 169 1.52 -10.82 -17.51
CA GLU A 169 1.22 -9.42 -17.75
C GLU A 169 -0.25 -9.20 -18.14
N ASN A 170 -0.78 -10.05 -19.03
CA ASN A 170 -2.18 -9.96 -19.46
C ASN A 170 -3.16 -10.13 -18.29
N GLU A 171 -2.91 -11.08 -17.40
CA GLU A 171 -3.76 -11.27 -16.20
C GLU A 171 -3.71 -10.04 -15.27
N VAL A 172 -2.55 -9.41 -15.12
CA VAL A 172 -2.46 -8.17 -14.34
C VAL A 172 -3.29 -7.06 -14.98
N TRP A 173 -3.23 -6.91 -16.31
CA TRP A 173 -4.04 -5.93 -17.03
C TRP A 173 -5.55 -6.21 -16.93
N GLU A 174 -5.98 -7.45 -17.05
CA GLU A 174 -7.38 -7.87 -16.87
C GLU A 174 -7.90 -7.56 -15.46
N ARG A 175 -7.09 -7.85 -14.45
CA ARG A 175 -7.42 -7.52 -13.04
C ARG A 175 -7.50 -6.02 -12.81
N LEU A 176 -6.59 -5.25 -13.39
CA LEU A 176 -6.62 -3.78 -13.32
C LEU A 176 -7.86 -3.22 -14.01
N GLU A 177 -8.20 -3.71 -15.21
CA GLU A 177 -9.41 -3.30 -15.91
C GLU A 177 -10.66 -3.61 -15.07
N PHE A 178 -10.74 -4.81 -14.49
CA PHE A 178 -11.83 -5.18 -13.58
C PHE A 178 -11.90 -4.20 -12.41
N PHE A 179 -10.77 -3.93 -11.73
CA PHE A 179 -10.69 -3.02 -10.58
C PHE A 179 -11.21 -1.62 -10.94
N LEU A 180 -10.72 -1.03 -12.03
CA LEU A 180 -11.12 0.31 -12.45
C LEU A 180 -12.61 0.36 -12.85
N ASN A 181 -13.10 -0.62 -13.60
CA ASN A 181 -14.51 -0.69 -14.00
C ASN A 181 -15.47 -0.85 -12.83
N GLN A 182 -15.00 -1.37 -11.70
CA GLN A 182 -15.80 -1.49 -10.49
C GLN A 182 -15.80 -0.23 -9.63
N LEU A 183 -14.71 0.55 -9.64
CA LEU A 183 -14.56 1.70 -8.75
C LEU A 183 -14.92 3.04 -9.42
N ILE A 184 -14.74 3.14 -10.72
CA ILE A 184 -15.06 4.35 -11.51
C ILE A 184 -16.48 4.19 -12.06
N PRO A 185 -17.40 5.11 -11.74
CA PRO A 185 -18.79 5.05 -12.22
C PRO A 185 -18.91 5.34 -13.71
#